data_a454aeaca34d1ebc2e40a08c878ec83b
#
_entry.id   a454aeaca34d1ebc2e40a08c878ec83b
#
_cell.length_a   1.000
_cell.length_b   1.000
_cell.length_c   1.000
_cell.angle_alpha   90.00
_cell.angle_beta   90.00
_cell.angle_gamma   90.00
#
_symmetry.space_group_name_H-M   'P 1'
#
loop_
_entity.id
_entity.type
_entity.pdbx_description
1 polymer ?
#
loop_
_entity_poly.entity_id
_entity_poly.type
_entity_poly.pdbx_seq_one_letter_code
_entity_poly.pdbx_strand_id
1 'polypeptide(L)'
;MTFVTLCRGHNPGMNPLDLPADIGRVLTDPADTAPFLLDWRKRYVGRARAVVQPSHVEEVARLVGWCAEQRVPLVPQGGNTGLTGGSVPDDSGTAVVLSLARMNRIRAIDPINNTLTAEAGVVLATAQSAADAAGRLFPLSLAAQGSCTIGGNLSTNAGGTGVLRYGNARELCLGLEVVTARGEIWHGLRGLRKDNTGYDLRDLFIGSEGTLGVITAATLKLFPKPAAQVTALAALASPHAALKLLELAQSMLGPALTGFELMSQMCLSLVARHFTDCAAPFEAPHPWCVLLESSDSQSEAHATERFDALMEQAFESGLIADALIAQSIAQSRRFWALRENISEAQAAEGKNIKHDISVPISSIGDFVAATDAALARQFPGVRMVVFGHLGDGNLHYNVSPPLGMNEDTFLAMQDDINALVHDAVAANSGSISAEHGIGVLRRNEMLRYKSPVELALMRTIKDAFDPLGIMNPGKLIG
;
A
#
# COMPACT_ATOMS: atom_id res chain seq x y z
N MET A 1 26.52 -26.62 -24.04
CA MET A 1 25.26 -26.04 -24.53
C MET A 1 25.41 -24.54 -24.47
N THR A 2 25.54 -23.92 -25.62
CA THR A 2 25.91 -22.50 -25.78
C THR A 2 24.67 -21.65 -25.56
N PHE A 3 24.69 -20.80 -24.55
CA PHE A 3 23.63 -19.80 -24.33
C PHE A 3 23.71 -18.74 -25.44
N VAL A 4 22.74 -18.74 -26.31
CA VAL A 4 22.52 -17.65 -27.28
C VAL A 4 21.88 -16.50 -26.51
N THR A 5 22.67 -15.48 -26.21
CA THR A 5 22.17 -14.18 -25.76
C THR A 5 21.45 -13.54 -26.95
N LEU A 6 20.12 -13.57 -26.94
CA LEU A 6 19.31 -12.79 -27.87
C LEU A 6 19.48 -11.30 -27.52
N CYS A 7 20.40 -10.64 -28.24
CA CYS A 7 20.46 -9.19 -28.27
C CYS A 7 19.09 -8.67 -28.77
N ARG A 8 18.35 -7.98 -27.89
CA ARG A 8 17.12 -7.26 -28.24
C ARG A 8 17.49 -6.23 -29.32
N GLY A 9 17.06 -6.48 -30.53
CA GLY A 9 17.23 -5.55 -31.65
C GLY A 9 16.53 -4.23 -31.35
N HIS A 10 17.31 -3.21 -31.16
CA HIS A 10 16.84 -1.82 -31.13
C HIS A 10 16.33 -1.48 -32.52
N ASN A 11 15.09 -1.06 -32.65
CA ASN A 11 14.54 -0.55 -33.91
C ASN A 11 14.75 0.98 -33.95
N PRO A 12 15.81 1.49 -34.62
CA PRO A 12 16.25 2.89 -34.45
C PRO A 12 15.49 3.91 -35.30
N GLY A 13 14.30 3.59 -35.82
CA GLY A 13 13.60 4.39 -36.81
C GLY A 13 12.16 4.80 -36.53
N MET A 14 11.61 4.55 -35.34
CA MET A 14 10.22 4.96 -35.09
C MET A 14 10.14 6.43 -34.66
N ASN A 15 9.41 7.21 -35.48
CA ASN A 15 9.02 8.58 -35.13
C ASN A 15 8.05 8.53 -33.92
N PRO A 16 8.20 9.41 -32.87
CA PRO A 16 7.24 9.50 -31.77
C PRO A 16 5.80 9.81 -32.19
N LEU A 17 5.59 10.21 -33.43
CA LEU A 17 4.30 10.57 -34.03
C LEU A 17 3.53 9.41 -34.71
N ASP A 18 4.04 8.15 -34.68
CA ASP A 18 3.34 6.99 -35.27
C ASP A 18 2.31 6.34 -34.32
N LEU A 19 1.90 7.04 -33.24
CA LEU A 19 0.84 6.57 -32.37
C LEU A 19 -0.51 6.52 -33.11
N PRO A 20 -1.37 5.52 -32.84
CA PRO A 20 -2.68 5.43 -33.48
C PRO A 20 -3.54 6.64 -33.17
N ALA A 21 -4.48 6.95 -34.07
CA ALA A 21 -5.56 7.87 -33.76
C ALA A 21 -6.48 7.26 -32.67
N ASP A 22 -7.25 8.09 -31.99
CA ASP A 22 -8.30 7.67 -31.04
C ASP A 22 -7.80 6.80 -29.87
N ILE A 23 -6.64 7.13 -29.32
CA ILE A 23 -6.09 6.53 -28.08
C ILE A 23 -6.18 7.45 -26.86
N GLY A 24 -6.87 8.58 -27.00
CA GLY A 24 -6.98 9.61 -25.97
C GLY A 24 -5.99 10.77 -26.15
N ARG A 25 -5.80 11.55 -25.09
CA ARG A 25 -4.87 12.71 -25.11
C ARG A 25 -3.42 12.22 -25.08
N VAL A 26 -2.62 12.69 -26.02
CA VAL A 26 -1.17 12.41 -26.11
C VAL A 26 -0.39 13.64 -25.66
N LEU A 27 0.56 13.43 -24.74
CA LEU A 27 1.51 14.44 -24.26
C LEU A 27 2.92 14.05 -24.71
N THR A 28 3.63 14.96 -25.37
CA THR A 28 5.00 14.78 -25.82
C THR A 28 5.93 15.92 -25.40
N ASP A 29 5.35 17.07 -25.00
CA ASP A 29 6.12 18.18 -24.48
C ASP A 29 6.80 17.78 -23.15
N PRO A 30 8.11 18.04 -22.98
CA PRO A 30 8.84 17.71 -21.75
C PRO A 30 8.22 18.29 -20.47
N ALA A 31 7.67 19.50 -20.53
CA ALA A 31 7.04 20.15 -19.37
C ALA A 31 5.75 19.43 -18.96
N ASP A 32 4.96 18.97 -19.93
CA ASP A 32 3.71 18.24 -19.71
C ASP A 32 3.97 16.80 -19.24
N THR A 33 5.05 16.17 -19.70
CA THR A 33 5.37 14.76 -19.36
C THR A 33 6.13 14.61 -18.05
N ALA A 34 6.89 15.62 -17.61
CA ALA A 34 7.75 15.54 -16.42
C ALA A 34 7.05 15.00 -15.15
N PRO A 35 5.79 15.37 -14.80
CA PRO A 35 5.11 14.85 -13.62
C PRO A 35 4.87 13.34 -13.64
N PHE A 36 4.84 12.73 -14.82
CA PHE A 36 4.61 11.28 -15.01
C PHE A 36 5.90 10.46 -15.01
N LEU A 37 7.05 11.11 -15.09
CA LEU A 37 8.37 10.49 -15.24
C LEU A 37 9.18 10.46 -13.96
N LEU A 38 8.67 11.07 -12.89
CA LEU A 38 9.31 11.17 -11.58
C LEU A 38 8.45 10.41 -10.56
N ASP A 39 9.06 9.48 -9.78
CA ASP A 39 8.35 8.79 -8.70
C ASP A 39 8.11 9.71 -7.49
N TRP A 40 7.17 9.31 -6.63
CA TRP A 40 6.78 10.07 -5.44
C TRP A 40 7.96 10.45 -4.53
N ARG A 41 8.93 9.53 -4.37
CA ARG A 41 10.14 9.75 -3.55
C ARG A 41 11.26 10.52 -4.26
N LYS A 42 11.08 10.87 -5.52
CA LYS A 42 12.10 11.50 -6.38
C LYS A 42 13.39 10.65 -6.50
N ARG A 43 13.28 9.34 -6.37
CA ARG A 43 14.40 8.38 -6.49
C ARG A 43 14.58 7.88 -7.91
N TYR A 44 13.47 7.71 -8.63
CA TYR A 44 13.46 7.18 -9.98
C TYR A 44 12.98 8.26 -10.94
N VAL A 45 13.84 8.60 -11.88
CA VAL A 45 13.55 9.52 -12.98
C VAL A 45 13.63 8.72 -14.26
N GLY A 46 12.50 8.54 -14.93
CA GLY A 46 12.44 7.81 -16.17
C GLY A 46 12.36 8.71 -17.40
N ARG A 47 12.29 8.08 -18.58
CA ARG A 47 12.06 8.73 -19.85
C ARG A 47 11.00 7.96 -20.64
N ALA A 48 10.16 8.66 -21.37
CA ALA A 48 9.13 8.05 -22.20
C ALA A 48 9.07 8.70 -23.57
N ARG A 49 8.54 7.96 -24.55
CA ARG A 49 8.23 8.49 -25.90
C ARG A 49 7.07 9.46 -25.85
N ALA A 50 6.06 9.12 -25.05
CA ALA A 50 4.85 9.90 -24.82
C ALA A 50 4.17 9.47 -23.53
N VAL A 51 3.31 10.34 -23.01
CA VAL A 51 2.30 10.01 -22.01
C VAL A 51 0.94 10.03 -22.69
N VAL A 52 0.20 8.93 -22.61
CA VAL A 52 -1.14 8.79 -23.21
C VAL A 52 -2.18 8.73 -22.10
N GLN A 53 -3.23 9.54 -22.23
CA GLN A 53 -4.30 9.66 -21.26
C GLN A 53 -5.65 9.30 -21.90
N PRO A 54 -6.02 8.02 -21.94
CA PRO A 54 -7.32 7.57 -22.42
C PRO A 54 -8.45 8.00 -21.47
N SER A 55 -9.66 8.13 -22.03
CA SER A 55 -10.91 8.40 -21.30
C SER A 55 -11.92 7.24 -21.34
N HIS A 56 -11.63 6.24 -22.16
CA HIS A 56 -12.48 5.06 -22.39
C HIS A 56 -11.63 3.79 -22.50
N VAL A 57 -12.23 2.65 -22.16
CA VAL A 57 -11.52 1.36 -22.18
C VAL A 57 -11.09 0.94 -23.60
N GLU A 58 -11.84 1.33 -24.61
CA GLU A 58 -11.51 1.06 -26.02
C GLU A 58 -10.25 1.81 -26.48
N GLU A 59 -10.01 3.01 -25.95
CA GLU A 59 -8.77 3.77 -26.20
C GLU A 59 -7.57 3.07 -25.55
N VAL A 60 -7.73 2.53 -24.33
CA VAL A 60 -6.71 1.69 -23.68
C VAL A 60 -6.43 0.45 -24.50
N ALA A 61 -7.47 -0.26 -24.95
CA ALA A 61 -7.35 -1.48 -25.75
C ALA A 61 -6.58 -1.23 -27.06
N ARG A 62 -6.89 -0.14 -27.78
CA ARG A 62 -6.17 0.24 -29.00
C ARG A 62 -4.71 0.58 -28.74
N LEU A 63 -4.41 1.32 -27.68
CA LEU A 63 -3.04 1.66 -27.32
C LEU A 63 -2.24 0.40 -26.96
N VAL A 64 -2.78 -0.49 -26.13
CA VAL A 64 -2.12 -1.74 -25.75
C VAL A 64 -1.89 -2.64 -26.98
N GLY A 65 -2.91 -2.79 -27.85
CA GLY A 65 -2.79 -3.55 -29.11
C GLY A 65 -1.67 -3.00 -29.98
N TRP A 66 -1.61 -1.69 -30.17
CA TRP A 66 -0.51 -1.05 -30.92
C TRP A 66 0.85 -1.28 -30.25
N CYS A 67 0.94 -1.14 -28.94
CA CYS A 67 2.17 -1.44 -28.20
C CYS A 67 2.62 -2.89 -28.39
N ALA A 68 1.68 -3.84 -28.42
CA ALA A 68 1.95 -5.24 -28.68
C ALA A 68 2.48 -5.48 -30.10
N GLU A 69 1.83 -4.92 -31.12
CA GLU A 69 2.24 -5.02 -32.53
C GLU A 69 3.63 -4.41 -32.75
N GLN A 70 3.88 -3.24 -32.17
CA GLN A 70 5.13 -2.51 -32.34
C GLN A 70 6.22 -2.90 -31.34
N ARG A 71 5.92 -3.80 -30.39
CA ARG A 71 6.81 -4.21 -29.27
C ARG A 71 7.31 -3.02 -28.45
N VAL A 72 6.42 -2.05 -28.22
CA VAL A 72 6.71 -0.86 -27.42
C VAL A 72 6.37 -1.14 -25.95
N PRO A 73 7.29 -0.93 -25.00
CA PRO A 73 7.00 -1.05 -23.58
C PRO A 73 5.88 -0.09 -23.14
N LEU A 74 4.97 -0.59 -22.31
CA LEU A 74 3.87 0.18 -21.72
C LEU A 74 3.98 0.21 -20.20
N VAL A 75 3.92 1.40 -19.61
CA VAL A 75 3.95 1.61 -18.16
C VAL A 75 2.61 2.17 -17.71
N PRO A 76 1.71 1.35 -17.14
CA PRO A 76 0.45 1.82 -16.57
C PRO A 76 0.71 2.69 -15.33
N GLN A 77 -0.01 3.82 -15.24
CA GLN A 77 0.13 4.74 -14.12
C GLN A 77 -1.25 5.24 -13.64
N GLY A 78 -1.48 5.11 -12.32
CA GLY A 78 -2.62 5.72 -11.62
C GLY A 78 -2.25 7.09 -11.06
N GLY A 79 -2.38 7.27 -9.74
CA GLY A 79 -2.05 8.52 -9.03
C GLY A 79 -0.56 8.80 -8.82
N ASN A 80 0.32 7.93 -9.27
CA ASN A 80 1.78 8.00 -9.11
C ASN A 80 2.25 8.20 -7.65
N THR A 81 1.55 7.59 -6.71
CA THR A 81 1.83 7.67 -5.26
C THR A 81 2.65 6.50 -4.73
N GLY A 82 3.01 5.54 -5.58
CA GLY A 82 3.78 4.36 -5.22
C GLY A 82 5.21 4.69 -4.76
N LEU A 83 5.73 3.89 -3.84
CA LEU A 83 7.01 4.14 -3.16
C LEU A 83 8.18 3.29 -3.69
N THR A 84 7.92 2.39 -4.64
CA THR A 84 8.89 1.39 -5.14
C THR A 84 9.31 1.59 -6.59
N GLY A 85 8.92 2.72 -7.22
CA GLY A 85 9.23 3.03 -8.62
C GLY A 85 8.43 2.19 -9.63
N GLY A 86 7.32 1.55 -9.20
CA GLY A 86 6.51 0.67 -10.04
C GLY A 86 5.76 1.37 -11.17
N SER A 87 5.46 2.66 -11.03
CA SER A 87 4.62 3.45 -11.95
C SER A 87 5.39 4.36 -12.90
N VAL A 88 6.73 4.39 -12.85
CA VAL A 88 7.55 5.21 -13.75
C VAL A 88 8.36 4.33 -14.72
N PRO A 89 8.60 4.79 -15.96
CA PRO A 89 9.42 4.06 -16.93
C PRO A 89 10.90 4.03 -16.53
N ASP A 90 11.69 3.24 -17.22
CA ASP A 90 13.15 3.32 -17.17
C ASP A 90 13.69 4.56 -17.90
N ASP A 91 15.02 4.69 -17.98
CA ASP A 91 15.72 5.80 -18.64
C ASP A 91 15.95 5.60 -20.15
N SER A 92 15.50 4.48 -20.73
CA SER A 92 15.68 4.16 -22.16
C SER A 92 14.96 5.11 -23.10
N GLY A 93 13.85 5.74 -22.64
CA GLY A 93 13.00 6.58 -23.47
C GLY A 93 12.17 5.81 -24.50
N THR A 94 12.11 4.49 -24.42
CA THR A 94 11.38 3.63 -25.39
C THR A 94 9.92 3.38 -25.01
N ALA A 95 9.58 3.52 -23.72
CA ALA A 95 8.25 3.22 -23.20
C ALA A 95 7.22 4.31 -23.51
N VAL A 96 5.95 3.91 -23.55
CA VAL A 96 4.80 4.80 -23.42
C VAL A 96 4.26 4.71 -21.98
N VAL A 97 4.03 5.85 -21.33
CA VAL A 97 3.30 5.90 -20.07
C VAL A 97 1.81 5.99 -20.34
N LEU A 98 1.04 5.06 -19.82
CA LEU A 98 -0.42 5.03 -19.88
C LEU A 98 -1.00 5.59 -18.59
N SER A 99 -1.37 6.85 -18.56
CA SER A 99 -1.99 7.47 -17.39
C SER A 99 -3.52 7.31 -17.43
N LEU A 100 -4.08 6.66 -16.41
CA LEU A 100 -5.51 6.42 -16.28
C LEU A 100 -6.28 7.58 -15.62
N ALA A 101 -5.63 8.70 -15.37
CA ALA A 101 -6.22 9.84 -14.64
C ALA A 101 -7.52 10.39 -15.24
N ARG A 102 -7.77 10.22 -16.56
CA ARG A 102 -9.01 10.64 -17.23
C ARG A 102 -10.13 9.60 -17.19
N MET A 103 -9.84 8.37 -16.79
CA MET A 103 -10.84 7.33 -16.52
C MET A 103 -11.30 7.44 -15.06
N ASN A 104 -12.06 8.47 -14.71
CA ASN A 104 -12.32 8.88 -13.34
C ASN A 104 -13.81 8.96 -12.98
N ARG A 105 -14.65 8.21 -13.68
CA ARG A 105 -16.11 8.20 -13.43
C ARG A 105 -16.49 7.13 -12.41
N ILE A 106 -17.40 7.47 -11.49
CA ILE A 106 -18.20 6.50 -10.75
C ILE A 106 -19.30 6.02 -11.71
N ARG A 107 -19.25 4.75 -12.12
CA ARG A 107 -20.21 4.20 -13.09
C ARG A 107 -21.53 3.80 -12.47
N ALA A 108 -21.51 3.28 -11.23
CA ALA A 108 -22.72 2.87 -10.51
C ALA A 108 -22.46 2.77 -9.00
N ILE A 109 -23.52 2.99 -8.21
CA ILE A 109 -23.57 2.64 -6.79
C ILE A 109 -24.87 1.88 -6.57
N ASP A 110 -24.78 0.71 -5.96
CA ASP A 110 -25.92 -0.11 -5.56
C ASP A 110 -25.89 -0.31 -4.03
N PRO A 111 -26.67 0.50 -3.28
CA PRO A 111 -26.71 0.41 -1.83
C PRO A 111 -27.33 -0.89 -1.31
N ILE A 112 -28.18 -1.56 -2.09
CA ILE A 112 -28.80 -2.84 -1.67
C ILE A 112 -27.77 -3.96 -1.78
N ASN A 113 -27.05 -4.01 -2.90
CA ASN A 113 -25.97 -4.98 -3.10
C ASN A 113 -24.68 -4.58 -2.37
N ASN A 114 -24.61 -3.40 -1.77
CA ASN A 114 -23.41 -2.82 -1.14
C ASN A 114 -22.22 -2.86 -2.11
N THR A 115 -22.38 -2.24 -3.28
CA THR A 115 -21.33 -2.16 -4.29
C THR A 115 -21.20 -0.76 -4.87
N LEU A 116 -19.99 -0.43 -5.30
CA LEU A 116 -19.62 0.75 -6.06
C LEU A 116 -18.79 0.31 -7.25
N THR A 117 -19.17 0.70 -8.47
CA THR A 117 -18.39 0.47 -9.68
C THR A 117 -17.72 1.76 -10.12
N ALA A 118 -16.38 1.77 -10.10
CA ALA A 118 -15.56 2.94 -10.39
C ALA A 118 -14.51 2.63 -11.46
N GLU A 119 -14.18 3.61 -12.28
CA GLU A 119 -13.05 3.56 -13.20
C GLU A 119 -11.73 3.66 -12.44
N ALA A 120 -10.66 3.14 -13.04
CA ALA A 120 -9.37 2.97 -12.39
C ALA A 120 -8.70 4.28 -11.95
N GLY A 121 -8.96 5.38 -12.64
CA GLY A 121 -8.45 6.73 -12.31
C GLY A 121 -9.28 7.49 -11.27
N VAL A 122 -10.36 6.91 -10.74
CA VAL A 122 -11.11 7.52 -9.62
C VAL A 122 -10.18 7.61 -8.40
N VAL A 123 -10.06 8.81 -7.85
CA VAL A 123 -9.30 9.06 -6.63
C VAL A 123 -10.00 8.39 -5.44
N LEU A 124 -9.26 7.79 -4.52
CA LEU A 124 -9.79 7.07 -3.37
C LEU A 124 -10.77 7.93 -2.56
N ALA A 125 -10.41 9.16 -2.22
CA ALA A 125 -11.28 10.08 -1.48
C ALA A 125 -12.59 10.38 -2.23
N THR A 126 -12.60 10.39 -3.56
CA THR A 126 -13.82 10.54 -4.37
C THR A 126 -14.72 9.32 -4.25
N ALA A 127 -14.14 8.10 -4.28
CA ALA A 127 -14.91 6.88 -4.08
C ALA A 127 -15.53 6.80 -2.67
N GLN A 128 -14.76 7.18 -1.65
CA GLN A 128 -15.24 7.27 -0.26
C GLN A 128 -16.38 8.27 -0.12
N SER A 129 -16.26 9.48 -0.68
CA SER A 129 -17.30 10.52 -0.64
C SER A 129 -18.56 10.08 -1.36
N ALA A 130 -18.44 9.38 -2.49
CA ALA A 130 -19.59 8.85 -3.23
C ALA A 130 -20.31 7.74 -2.45
N ALA A 131 -19.57 6.87 -1.77
CA ALA A 131 -20.12 5.85 -0.88
C ALA A 131 -20.84 6.50 0.32
N ASP A 132 -20.23 7.51 0.95
CA ASP A 132 -20.82 8.25 2.08
C ASP A 132 -22.13 8.94 1.70
N ALA A 133 -22.18 9.58 0.55
CA ALA A 133 -23.40 10.20 0.01
C ALA A 133 -24.54 9.19 -0.23
N ALA A 134 -24.19 7.90 -0.47
CA ALA A 134 -25.14 6.81 -0.60
C ALA A 134 -25.47 6.11 0.74
N GLY A 135 -25.02 6.65 1.88
CA GLY A 135 -25.20 6.07 3.21
C GLY A 135 -24.41 4.78 3.42
N ARG A 136 -23.26 4.66 2.75
CA ARG A 136 -22.37 3.50 2.80
C ARG A 136 -20.95 3.93 3.14
N LEU A 137 -20.15 2.96 3.55
CA LEU A 137 -18.71 3.10 3.83
C LEU A 137 -17.90 2.34 2.77
N PHE A 138 -16.94 3.00 2.14
CA PHE A 138 -15.84 2.35 1.46
C PHE A 138 -14.60 2.41 2.38
N PRO A 139 -14.18 1.29 3.01
CA PRO A 139 -13.32 1.33 4.18
C PRO A 139 -11.82 1.33 3.87
N LEU A 140 -11.39 1.32 2.61
CA LEU A 140 -9.98 1.45 2.29
C LEU A 140 -9.47 2.82 2.75
N SER A 141 -8.46 2.88 3.61
CA SER A 141 -7.91 4.11 4.17
C SER A 141 -6.40 4.12 4.01
N LEU A 142 -5.89 5.08 3.26
CA LEU A 142 -4.47 5.24 2.92
C LEU A 142 -4.01 6.66 3.18
N ALA A 143 -2.74 6.85 3.55
CA ALA A 143 -2.17 8.19 3.73
C ALA A 143 -2.30 9.06 2.46
N ALA A 144 -2.23 8.45 1.27
CA ALA A 144 -2.34 9.13 -0.03
C ALA A 144 -3.77 9.19 -0.57
N GLN A 145 -4.83 9.06 0.25
CA GLN A 145 -6.22 8.95 -0.21
C GLN A 145 -6.70 10.12 -1.10
N GLY A 146 -6.09 11.30 -0.96
CA GLY A 146 -6.40 12.48 -1.78
C GLY A 146 -5.82 12.44 -3.19
N SER A 147 -4.94 11.47 -3.51
CA SER A 147 -4.23 11.41 -4.80
C SER A 147 -4.06 10.00 -5.37
N CYS A 148 -4.06 8.95 -4.53
CA CYS A 148 -4.06 7.58 -5.03
C CYS A 148 -5.39 7.24 -5.72
N THR A 149 -5.33 6.30 -6.67
CA THR A 149 -6.48 5.93 -7.49
C THR A 149 -6.85 4.47 -7.33
N ILE A 150 -8.10 4.13 -7.59
CA ILE A 150 -8.65 2.78 -7.43
C ILE A 150 -7.83 1.75 -8.20
N GLY A 151 -7.47 2.02 -9.47
CA GLY A 151 -6.67 1.10 -10.27
C GLY A 151 -5.25 0.90 -9.70
N GLY A 152 -4.62 1.98 -9.19
CA GLY A 152 -3.32 1.91 -8.52
C GLY A 152 -3.38 1.10 -7.23
N ASN A 153 -4.38 1.34 -6.38
CA ASN A 153 -4.59 0.62 -5.12
C ASN A 153 -4.81 -0.88 -5.33
N LEU A 154 -5.56 -1.26 -6.38
CA LEU A 154 -5.76 -2.65 -6.76
C LEU A 154 -4.48 -3.26 -7.34
N SER A 155 -3.76 -2.53 -8.20
CA SER A 155 -2.54 -3.03 -8.84
C SER A 155 -1.44 -3.34 -7.83
N THR A 156 -1.40 -2.67 -6.68
CA THR A 156 -0.45 -2.93 -5.59
C THR A 156 -1.08 -3.74 -4.44
N ASN A 157 -2.36 -4.07 -4.52
CA ASN A 157 -3.11 -4.67 -3.41
C ASN A 157 -2.96 -3.87 -2.11
N ALA A 158 -3.22 -2.57 -2.19
CA ALA A 158 -2.99 -1.65 -1.08
C ALA A 158 -3.78 -2.05 0.19
N GLY A 159 -3.13 -1.90 1.33
CA GLY A 159 -3.70 -2.13 2.66
C GLY A 159 -4.12 -0.83 3.34
N GLY A 160 -3.77 -0.66 4.61
CA GLY A 160 -4.01 0.53 5.43
C GLY A 160 -4.71 0.23 6.75
N THR A 161 -5.15 1.25 7.45
CA THR A 161 -5.61 1.14 8.84
C THR A 161 -6.86 0.27 9.05
N GLY A 162 -7.69 0.10 8.03
CA GLY A 162 -8.94 -0.68 8.11
C GLY A 162 -8.81 -2.17 7.78
N VAL A 163 -7.61 -2.67 7.44
CA VAL A 163 -7.38 -4.05 7.00
C VAL A 163 -7.81 -5.07 8.03
N LEU A 164 -7.57 -4.80 9.30
CA LEU A 164 -7.97 -5.67 10.43
C LEU A 164 -9.43 -6.16 10.34
N ARG A 165 -10.34 -5.30 9.91
CA ARG A 165 -11.78 -5.62 9.79
C ARG A 165 -12.21 -5.91 8.37
N TYR A 166 -11.74 -5.13 7.40
CA TYR A 166 -12.34 -5.07 6.08
C TYR A 166 -11.49 -5.74 5.01
N GLY A 167 -10.24 -6.08 5.34
CA GLY A 167 -9.28 -6.60 4.39
C GLY A 167 -8.64 -5.49 3.53
N ASN A 168 -7.68 -5.89 2.70
CA ASN A 168 -6.98 -5.02 1.77
C ASN A 168 -7.78 -4.82 0.46
N ALA A 169 -7.21 -4.13 -0.53
CA ALA A 169 -7.87 -3.82 -1.80
C ALA A 169 -8.40 -5.07 -2.53
N ARG A 170 -7.71 -6.23 -2.43
CA ARG A 170 -8.13 -7.51 -3.00
C ARG A 170 -9.47 -7.98 -2.42
N GLU A 171 -9.58 -7.98 -1.11
CA GLU A 171 -10.78 -8.43 -0.40
C GLU A 171 -11.94 -7.47 -0.59
N LEU A 172 -11.65 -6.20 -0.85
CA LEU A 172 -12.65 -5.17 -1.16
C LEU A 172 -13.11 -5.16 -2.61
N CYS A 173 -12.49 -5.97 -3.50
CA CYS A 173 -12.84 -6.04 -4.91
C CYS A 173 -13.73 -7.25 -5.22
N LEU A 174 -14.82 -7.05 -5.95
CA LEU A 174 -15.72 -8.11 -6.42
C LEU A 174 -15.57 -8.42 -7.90
N GLY A 175 -15.15 -7.46 -8.70
CA GLY A 175 -15.01 -7.63 -10.14
C GLY A 175 -14.10 -6.60 -10.76
N LEU A 176 -13.51 -6.94 -11.90
CA LEU A 176 -12.58 -6.09 -12.64
C LEU A 176 -12.98 -5.98 -14.11
N GLU A 177 -12.66 -4.84 -14.70
CA GLU A 177 -12.50 -4.66 -16.13
C GLU A 177 -11.00 -4.49 -16.40
N VAL A 178 -10.46 -5.29 -17.30
CA VAL A 178 -9.01 -5.33 -17.58
C VAL A 178 -8.77 -5.35 -19.07
N VAL A 179 -7.77 -4.59 -19.53
CA VAL A 179 -7.21 -4.74 -20.87
C VAL A 179 -5.97 -5.65 -20.76
N THR A 180 -6.02 -6.78 -21.46
CA THR A 180 -4.91 -7.76 -21.51
C THR A 180 -3.72 -7.21 -22.31
N ALA A 181 -2.54 -7.83 -22.22
CA ALA A 181 -1.37 -7.45 -23.01
C ALA A 181 -1.56 -7.58 -24.53
N ARG A 182 -2.67 -8.18 -25.00
CA ARG A 182 -3.06 -8.29 -26.41
C ARG A 182 -4.02 -7.20 -26.87
N GLY A 183 -4.41 -6.28 -25.96
CA GLY A 183 -5.43 -5.27 -26.24
C GLY A 183 -6.87 -5.79 -26.18
N GLU A 184 -7.11 -6.98 -25.64
CA GLU A 184 -8.44 -7.55 -25.46
C GLU A 184 -9.06 -7.03 -24.16
N ILE A 185 -10.37 -6.71 -24.17
CA ILE A 185 -11.07 -6.23 -22.98
C ILE A 185 -11.75 -7.40 -22.28
N TRP A 186 -11.37 -7.66 -21.04
CA TRP A 186 -12.11 -8.57 -20.15
C TRP A 186 -13.11 -7.80 -19.32
N HIS A 187 -14.40 -8.04 -19.58
CA HIS A 187 -15.51 -7.43 -18.85
C HIS A 187 -15.94 -8.31 -17.67
N GLY A 188 -15.22 -8.22 -16.55
CA GLY A 188 -15.49 -8.98 -15.33
C GLY A 188 -16.09 -8.16 -14.18
N LEU A 189 -16.77 -7.03 -14.46
CA LEU A 189 -17.40 -6.15 -13.45
C LEU A 189 -18.64 -6.79 -12.82
N ARG A 190 -18.47 -7.92 -12.11
CA ARG A 190 -19.55 -8.62 -11.43
C ARG A 190 -19.58 -8.23 -9.96
N GLY A 191 -20.77 -7.84 -9.44
CA GLY A 191 -20.98 -7.56 -8.02
C GLY A 191 -21.37 -8.79 -7.19
N LEU A 192 -20.88 -9.97 -7.56
CA LEU A 192 -21.26 -11.23 -6.94
C LEU A 192 -20.39 -11.51 -5.70
N ARG A 193 -21.04 -12.01 -4.63
CA ARG A 193 -20.33 -12.49 -3.42
C ARG A 193 -19.82 -13.92 -3.57
N LYS A 194 -20.39 -14.70 -4.49
CA LYS A 194 -20.03 -16.06 -4.79
C LYS A 194 -20.00 -16.24 -6.30
N ASP A 195 -18.86 -16.63 -6.85
CA ASP A 195 -18.68 -17.00 -8.25
C ASP A 195 -17.59 -18.09 -8.33
N ASN A 196 -18.00 -19.33 -8.49
CA ASN A 196 -17.13 -20.49 -8.66
C ASN A 196 -17.10 -20.99 -10.10
N THR A 197 -17.33 -20.11 -11.08
CA THR A 197 -17.42 -20.46 -12.51
C THR A 197 -16.03 -20.43 -13.17
N GLY A 198 -15.08 -21.15 -12.62
CA GLY A 198 -13.71 -21.24 -13.12
C GLY A 198 -12.67 -20.65 -12.16
N TYR A 199 -11.47 -20.35 -12.69
CA TYR A 199 -10.40 -19.71 -11.90
C TYR A 199 -10.76 -18.28 -11.54
N ASP A 200 -10.32 -17.82 -10.37
CA ASP A 200 -10.42 -16.40 -10.01
C ASP A 200 -9.36 -15.57 -10.75
N LEU A 201 -9.73 -15.12 -11.95
CA LEU A 201 -8.85 -14.31 -12.79
C LEU A 201 -8.61 -12.91 -12.19
N ARG A 202 -9.57 -12.39 -11.41
CA ARG A 202 -9.47 -11.08 -10.75
C ARG A 202 -8.22 -11.03 -9.87
N ASP A 203 -7.99 -12.08 -9.07
CA ASP A 203 -6.89 -12.13 -8.11
C ASP A 203 -5.51 -12.28 -8.77
N LEU A 204 -5.44 -12.61 -10.06
CA LEU A 204 -4.19 -12.58 -10.83
C LEU A 204 -3.76 -11.14 -11.18
N PHE A 205 -4.71 -10.24 -11.44
CA PHE A 205 -4.41 -8.84 -11.79
C PHE A 205 -4.20 -7.97 -10.56
N ILE A 206 -4.88 -8.26 -9.43
CA ILE A 206 -4.71 -7.51 -8.18
C ILE A 206 -3.33 -7.85 -7.58
N GLY A 207 -2.52 -6.82 -7.31
CA GLY A 207 -1.15 -6.97 -6.83
C GLY A 207 -0.13 -7.32 -7.92
N SER A 208 -0.53 -7.31 -9.21
CA SER A 208 0.39 -7.57 -10.33
C SER A 208 1.22 -6.35 -10.76
N GLU A 209 1.01 -5.19 -10.17
CA GLU A 209 1.72 -3.94 -10.47
C GLU A 209 1.70 -3.56 -11.96
N GLY A 210 0.60 -3.88 -12.65
CA GLY A 210 0.44 -3.60 -14.08
C GLY A 210 1.30 -4.48 -15.01
N THR A 211 1.90 -5.55 -14.50
CA THR A 211 2.78 -6.44 -15.31
C THR A 211 2.02 -7.51 -16.10
N LEU A 212 0.74 -7.77 -15.76
CA LEU A 212 -0.10 -8.77 -16.43
C LEU A 212 -1.19 -8.18 -17.33
N GLY A 213 -1.54 -6.91 -17.12
CA GLY A 213 -2.59 -6.19 -17.84
C GLY A 213 -2.89 -4.85 -17.18
N VAL A 214 -3.85 -4.12 -17.75
CA VAL A 214 -4.26 -2.79 -17.26
C VAL A 214 -5.65 -2.87 -16.64
N ILE A 215 -5.78 -2.65 -15.34
CA ILE A 215 -7.08 -2.51 -14.67
C ILE A 215 -7.68 -1.18 -15.10
N THR A 216 -8.87 -1.19 -15.70
CA THR A 216 -9.57 -0.01 -16.22
C THR A 216 -10.80 0.38 -15.39
N ALA A 217 -11.41 -0.59 -14.69
CA ALA A 217 -12.49 -0.34 -13.72
C ALA A 217 -12.60 -1.49 -12.72
N ALA A 218 -13.26 -1.23 -11.60
CA ALA A 218 -13.53 -2.22 -10.57
C ALA A 218 -14.92 -2.07 -9.96
N THR A 219 -15.51 -3.19 -9.55
CA THR A 219 -16.66 -3.24 -8.65
C THR A 219 -16.18 -3.54 -7.24
N LEU A 220 -16.40 -2.59 -6.34
CA LEU A 220 -15.89 -2.56 -4.98
C LEU A 220 -16.99 -2.88 -3.96
N LYS A 221 -16.60 -3.53 -2.85
CA LYS A 221 -17.49 -3.79 -1.71
C LYS A 221 -17.70 -2.53 -0.90
N LEU A 222 -18.93 -2.24 -0.58
CA LEU A 222 -19.32 -1.26 0.41
C LEU A 222 -19.83 -1.95 1.67
N PHE A 223 -19.87 -1.18 2.75
CA PHE A 223 -20.38 -1.60 4.04
C PHE A 223 -21.42 -0.59 4.56
N PRO A 224 -22.32 -0.99 5.46
CA PRO A 224 -23.13 -0.02 6.20
C PRO A 224 -22.22 0.97 6.94
N LYS A 225 -22.60 2.24 6.93
CA LYS A 225 -21.89 3.25 7.71
C LYS A 225 -22.06 2.96 9.21
N PRO A 226 -20.99 2.96 10.03
CA PRO A 226 -21.13 2.79 11.46
C PRO A 226 -21.92 3.94 12.07
N ALA A 227 -22.72 3.64 13.11
CA ALA A 227 -23.46 4.63 13.86
C ALA A 227 -22.57 5.44 14.83
N ALA A 228 -21.50 4.81 15.32
CA ALA A 228 -20.53 5.43 16.22
C ALA A 228 -19.12 4.87 16.02
N GLN A 229 -18.12 5.68 16.40
CA GLN A 229 -16.72 5.30 16.49
C GLN A 229 -16.16 5.78 17.83
N VAL A 230 -15.38 4.92 18.48
CA VAL A 230 -14.66 5.24 19.73
C VAL A 230 -13.19 4.96 19.50
N THR A 231 -12.34 5.93 19.82
CA THR A 231 -10.89 5.87 19.62
C THR A 231 -10.18 6.09 20.96
N ALA A 232 -9.15 5.30 21.26
CA ALA A 232 -8.30 5.51 22.41
C ALA A 232 -6.81 5.36 22.09
N LEU A 233 -5.99 5.92 22.98
CA LEU A 233 -4.57 5.64 23.11
C LEU A 233 -4.35 4.86 24.39
N ALA A 234 -3.60 3.76 24.34
CA ALA A 234 -3.21 2.95 25.49
C ALA A 234 -1.68 2.88 25.59
N ALA A 235 -1.16 3.14 26.79
CA ALA A 235 0.27 3.06 27.08
C ALA A 235 0.66 1.66 27.56
N LEU A 236 1.74 1.09 27.01
CA LEU A 236 2.15 -0.29 27.23
C LEU A 236 3.66 -0.42 27.50
N ALA A 237 4.02 -1.49 28.21
CA ALA A 237 5.42 -1.78 28.54
C ALA A 237 6.18 -2.43 27.38
N SER A 238 5.50 -3.15 26.46
CA SER A 238 6.16 -3.93 25.40
C SER A 238 5.20 -4.28 24.25
N PRO A 239 5.72 -4.69 23.09
CA PRO A 239 4.90 -5.24 22.02
C PRO A 239 4.16 -6.53 22.41
N HIS A 240 4.70 -7.33 23.35
CA HIS A 240 4.00 -8.51 23.89
C HIS A 240 2.75 -8.10 24.68
N ALA A 241 2.81 -7.00 25.45
CA ALA A 241 1.62 -6.46 26.11
C ALA A 241 0.58 -5.97 25.09
N ALA A 242 1.03 -5.38 23.97
CA ALA A 242 0.14 -4.98 22.88
C ALA A 242 -0.56 -6.17 22.21
N LEU A 243 0.13 -7.32 22.06
CA LEU A 243 -0.48 -8.55 21.54
C LEU A 243 -1.57 -9.09 22.47
N LYS A 244 -1.34 -9.06 23.79
CA LYS A 244 -2.37 -9.47 24.77
C LYS A 244 -3.56 -8.50 24.79
N LEU A 245 -3.31 -7.20 24.64
CA LEU A 245 -4.38 -6.21 24.50
C LEU A 245 -5.18 -6.43 23.20
N LEU A 246 -4.52 -6.79 22.10
CA LEU A 246 -5.19 -7.13 20.83
C LEU A 246 -6.10 -8.36 21.00
N GLU A 247 -5.62 -9.42 21.66
CA GLU A 247 -6.40 -10.63 21.95
C GLU A 247 -7.64 -10.30 22.78
N LEU A 248 -7.48 -9.49 23.84
CA LEU A 248 -8.59 -9.04 24.66
C LEU A 248 -9.58 -8.19 23.85
N ALA A 249 -9.11 -7.23 23.07
CA ALA A 249 -9.94 -6.38 22.24
C ALA A 249 -10.72 -7.18 21.19
N GLN A 250 -10.08 -8.16 20.53
CA GLN A 250 -10.75 -9.06 19.60
C GLN A 250 -11.83 -9.90 20.28
N SER A 251 -11.56 -10.40 21.49
CA SER A 251 -12.53 -11.17 22.25
C SER A 251 -13.77 -10.36 22.66
N MET A 252 -13.57 -9.11 23.10
CA MET A 252 -14.65 -8.27 23.62
C MET A 252 -15.40 -7.49 22.54
N LEU A 253 -14.69 -6.97 21.54
CA LEU A 253 -15.26 -6.13 20.50
C LEU A 253 -15.59 -6.92 19.21
N GLY A 254 -14.87 -8.00 18.94
CA GLY A 254 -15.05 -8.81 17.73
C GLY A 254 -14.95 -7.96 16.46
N PRO A 255 -15.95 -8.06 15.54
CA PRO A 255 -15.94 -7.29 14.30
C PRO A 255 -16.07 -5.77 14.48
N ALA A 256 -16.34 -5.27 15.69
CA ALA A 256 -16.37 -3.84 15.94
C ALA A 256 -14.97 -3.23 16.04
N LEU A 257 -13.93 -4.01 16.32
CA LEU A 257 -12.54 -3.52 16.32
C LEU A 257 -12.12 -3.21 14.87
N THR A 258 -11.83 -1.93 14.59
CA THR A 258 -11.54 -1.43 13.24
C THR A 258 -10.14 -0.90 13.05
N GLY A 259 -9.45 -0.54 14.12
CA GLY A 259 -8.06 -0.06 14.09
C GLY A 259 -7.29 -0.55 15.31
N PHE A 260 -6.02 -0.93 15.09
CA PHE A 260 -5.12 -1.33 16.17
C PHE A 260 -3.66 -1.07 15.75
N GLU A 261 -3.17 0.14 16.09
CA GLU A 261 -1.92 0.70 15.61
C GLU A 261 -0.87 0.73 16.71
N LEU A 262 0.25 0.03 16.52
CA LEU A 262 1.39 0.05 17.43
C LEU A 262 2.32 1.22 17.12
N MET A 263 2.82 1.89 18.14
CA MET A 263 3.79 2.99 18.04
C MET A 263 4.84 2.88 19.15
N SER A 264 6.12 2.93 18.81
CA SER A 264 7.19 3.06 19.81
C SER A 264 7.26 4.49 20.36
N GLN A 265 7.84 4.65 21.56
CA GLN A 265 8.08 5.97 22.15
C GLN A 265 8.88 6.91 21.23
N MET A 266 9.80 6.35 20.43
CA MET A 266 10.55 7.12 19.44
C MET A 266 9.62 7.80 18.45
N CYS A 267 8.58 7.12 17.96
CA CYS A 267 7.60 7.69 17.04
C CYS A 267 6.89 8.90 17.65
N LEU A 268 6.37 8.77 18.87
CA LEU A 268 5.67 9.85 19.57
C LEU A 268 6.60 11.05 19.82
N SER A 269 7.86 10.78 20.19
CA SER A 269 8.87 11.82 20.41
C SER A 269 9.20 12.60 19.12
N LEU A 270 9.28 11.91 17.98
CA LEU A 270 9.51 12.55 16.67
C LEU A 270 8.33 13.43 16.27
N VAL A 271 7.11 12.93 16.41
CA VAL A 271 5.90 13.69 16.07
C VAL A 271 5.78 14.93 16.97
N ALA A 272 5.94 14.79 18.29
CA ALA A 272 5.87 15.93 19.21
C ALA A 272 6.95 16.99 18.94
N ARG A 273 8.11 16.59 18.38
CA ARG A 273 9.19 17.53 18.04
C ARG A 273 8.88 18.33 16.79
N HIS A 274 8.29 17.72 15.76
CA HIS A 274 8.13 18.32 14.44
C HIS A 274 6.73 18.88 14.17
N PHE A 275 5.72 18.50 14.99
CA PHE A 275 4.33 18.94 14.83
C PHE A 275 3.85 19.59 16.14
N THR A 276 3.78 20.91 16.16
CA THR A 276 3.40 21.71 17.34
C THR A 276 1.99 21.40 17.86
N ASP A 277 1.10 20.96 16.98
CA ASP A 277 -0.28 20.60 17.29
C ASP A 277 -0.45 19.16 17.81
N CYS A 278 0.65 18.39 17.82
CA CYS A 278 0.70 16.99 18.25
C CYS A 278 1.58 16.85 19.52
N ALA A 279 1.12 17.37 20.64
CA ALA A 279 1.81 17.20 21.91
C ALA A 279 1.86 15.72 22.35
N ALA A 280 2.82 15.39 23.23
CA ALA A 280 2.90 14.08 23.85
C ALA A 280 1.55 13.75 24.53
N PRO A 281 0.97 12.56 24.27
CA PRO A 281 -0.38 12.26 24.76
C PRO A 281 -0.43 12.00 26.28
N PHE A 282 0.64 11.45 26.84
CA PHE A 282 0.72 11.07 28.26
C PHE A 282 1.63 12.00 29.05
N GLU A 283 1.39 12.16 30.36
CA GLU A 283 2.24 12.97 31.26
C GLU A 283 3.67 12.41 31.37
N ALA A 284 3.80 11.08 31.42
CA ALA A 284 5.08 10.38 31.42
C ALA A 284 5.30 9.61 30.09
N PRO A 285 6.55 9.48 29.63
CA PRO A 285 6.85 8.66 28.45
C PRO A 285 6.66 7.17 28.75
N HIS A 286 6.02 6.44 27.84
CA HIS A 286 5.86 5.00 27.90
C HIS A 286 6.59 4.34 26.72
N PRO A 287 7.20 3.15 26.88
CA PRO A 287 7.97 2.52 25.82
C PRO A 287 7.19 2.30 24.53
N TRP A 288 5.89 1.99 24.66
CA TRP A 288 4.99 1.70 23.55
C TRP A 288 3.62 2.30 23.77
N CYS A 289 2.95 2.60 22.68
CA CYS A 289 1.58 3.08 22.67
C CYS A 289 0.81 2.31 21.57
N VAL A 290 -0.46 2.02 21.87
CA VAL A 290 -1.42 1.52 20.88
C VAL A 290 -2.52 2.54 20.71
N LEU A 291 -2.81 2.92 19.45
CA LEU A 291 -4.07 3.55 19.08
C LEU A 291 -5.04 2.45 18.69
N LEU A 292 -6.18 2.37 19.35
CA LEU A 292 -7.21 1.41 19.02
C LEU A 292 -8.53 2.13 18.73
N GLU A 293 -9.30 1.58 17.77
CA GLU A 293 -10.57 2.14 17.35
C GLU A 293 -11.62 1.04 17.20
N SER A 294 -12.82 1.31 17.68
CA SER A 294 -13.99 0.50 17.42
C SER A 294 -15.04 1.27 16.64
N SER A 295 -15.73 0.56 15.73
CA SER A 295 -16.87 1.09 14.96
C SER A 295 -18.10 0.26 15.27
N ASP A 296 -19.14 0.89 15.80
CA ASP A 296 -20.38 0.24 16.21
C ASP A 296 -21.54 0.58 15.25
N SER A 297 -22.42 -0.39 15.03
CA SER A 297 -23.57 -0.24 14.14
C SER A 297 -24.88 0.10 14.87
N GLN A 298 -24.88 0.08 16.20
CA GLN A 298 -26.10 0.27 16.98
C GLN A 298 -26.25 1.73 17.45
N SER A 299 -25.33 2.18 18.34
CA SER A 299 -25.41 3.52 18.90
C SER A 299 -24.09 3.93 19.58
N GLU A 300 -23.96 5.23 19.83
CA GLU A 300 -22.82 5.77 20.58
C GLU A 300 -22.77 5.22 22.02
N ALA A 301 -23.91 5.14 22.71
CA ALA A 301 -23.95 4.59 24.07
C ALA A 301 -23.49 3.12 24.12
N HIS A 302 -23.92 2.29 23.17
CA HIS A 302 -23.49 0.90 23.09
C HIS A 302 -22.00 0.78 22.76
N ALA A 303 -21.49 1.62 21.85
CA ALA A 303 -20.07 1.66 21.51
C ALA A 303 -19.22 2.01 22.72
N THR A 304 -19.60 3.08 23.45
CA THR A 304 -18.90 3.56 24.64
C THR A 304 -18.89 2.51 25.76
N GLU A 305 -20.06 1.93 26.09
CA GLU A 305 -20.15 0.90 27.14
C GLU A 305 -19.20 -0.28 26.90
N ARG A 306 -19.19 -0.81 25.68
CA ARG A 306 -18.31 -1.93 25.33
C ARG A 306 -16.83 -1.55 25.36
N PHE A 307 -16.53 -0.34 24.91
CA PHE A 307 -15.16 0.15 24.86
C PHE A 307 -14.61 0.45 26.26
N ASP A 308 -15.41 1.07 27.11
CA ASP A 308 -15.06 1.33 28.53
C ASP A 308 -14.80 0.02 29.27
N ALA A 309 -15.66 -0.99 29.09
CA ALA A 309 -15.46 -2.33 29.67
C ALA A 309 -14.13 -2.98 29.22
N LEU A 310 -13.75 -2.82 27.95
CA LEU A 310 -12.46 -3.28 27.44
C LEU A 310 -11.30 -2.58 28.15
N MET A 311 -11.36 -1.25 28.25
CA MET A 311 -10.29 -0.46 28.85
C MET A 311 -10.15 -0.72 30.34
N GLU A 312 -11.27 -0.86 31.06
CA GLU A 312 -11.30 -1.24 32.47
C GLU A 312 -10.64 -2.60 32.69
N GLN A 313 -11.04 -3.63 31.95
CA GLN A 313 -10.45 -4.97 32.04
C GLN A 313 -8.96 -4.98 31.70
N ALA A 314 -8.54 -4.22 30.67
CA ALA A 314 -7.14 -4.09 30.30
C ALA A 314 -6.30 -3.43 31.41
N PHE A 315 -6.86 -2.44 32.09
CA PHE A 315 -6.21 -1.76 33.21
C PHE A 315 -6.13 -2.66 34.44
N GLU A 316 -7.23 -3.29 34.84
CA GLU A 316 -7.28 -4.20 36.00
C GLU A 316 -6.34 -5.40 35.85
N SER A 317 -6.17 -5.91 34.63
CA SER A 317 -5.22 -7.00 34.34
C SER A 317 -3.77 -6.53 34.21
N GLY A 318 -3.49 -5.24 34.32
CA GLY A 318 -2.15 -4.65 34.21
C GLY A 318 -1.55 -4.72 32.80
N LEU A 319 -2.37 -4.89 31.76
CA LEU A 319 -1.93 -4.87 30.37
C LEU A 319 -1.55 -3.47 29.91
N ILE A 320 -2.28 -2.45 30.36
CA ILE A 320 -2.03 -1.05 30.06
C ILE A 320 -1.62 -0.30 31.33
N ALA A 321 -0.70 0.65 31.17
CA ALA A 321 -0.21 1.50 32.27
C ALA A 321 -1.02 2.81 32.41
N ASP A 322 -1.53 3.31 31.27
CA ASP A 322 -2.32 4.54 31.15
C ASP A 322 -3.18 4.47 29.90
N ALA A 323 -4.26 5.25 29.84
CA ALA A 323 -5.14 5.30 28.67
C ALA A 323 -5.87 6.64 28.55
N LEU A 324 -6.10 7.05 27.30
CA LEU A 324 -6.87 8.23 26.92
C LEU A 324 -7.96 7.83 25.95
N ILE A 325 -9.22 7.98 26.32
CA ILE A 325 -10.37 7.75 25.44
C ILE A 325 -10.83 9.09 24.87
N ALA A 326 -10.98 9.17 23.55
CA ALA A 326 -11.39 10.39 22.88
C ALA A 326 -12.84 10.77 23.26
N GLN A 327 -13.01 11.97 23.78
CA GLN A 327 -14.31 12.52 24.20
C GLN A 327 -14.98 13.35 23.10
N SER A 328 -14.36 13.44 21.92
CA SER A 328 -14.88 14.16 20.76
C SER A 328 -14.19 13.71 19.46
N ILE A 329 -14.86 13.95 18.32
CA ILE A 329 -14.27 13.72 16.99
C ILE A 329 -12.94 14.49 16.82
N ALA A 330 -12.85 15.70 17.37
CA ALA A 330 -11.64 16.50 17.31
C ALA A 330 -10.47 15.84 18.08
N GLN A 331 -10.76 15.20 19.21
CA GLN A 331 -9.74 14.49 19.98
C GLN A 331 -9.34 13.18 19.30
N SER A 332 -10.30 12.42 18.76
CA SER A 332 -10.01 11.24 17.95
C SER A 332 -9.08 11.58 16.76
N ARG A 333 -9.39 12.66 16.03
CA ARG A 333 -8.52 13.13 14.94
C ARG A 333 -7.11 13.50 15.39
N ARG A 334 -6.96 14.07 16.58
CA ARG A 334 -5.62 14.35 17.16
C ARG A 334 -4.87 13.06 17.51
N PHE A 335 -5.56 12.03 18.00
CA PHE A 335 -4.93 10.74 18.23
C PHE A 335 -4.45 10.09 16.92
N TRP A 336 -5.28 10.11 15.89
CA TRP A 336 -4.88 9.66 14.56
C TRP A 336 -3.74 10.48 13.97
N ALA A 337 -3.72 11.80 14.16
CA ALA A 337 -2.62 12.66 13.70
C ALA A 337 -1.27 12.26 14.33
N LEU A 338 -1.22 11.78 15.59
CA LEU A 338 0.00 11.22 16.18
C LEU A 338 0.54 10.05 15.36
N ARG A 339 -0.34 9.17 14.87
CA ARG A 339 0.02 7.99 14.07
C ARG A 339 0.37 8.36 12.61
N GLU A 340 -0.42 9.20 12.00
CA GLU A 340 -0.31 9.56 10.58
C GLU A 340 0.94 10.40 10.29
N ASN A 341 1.31 11.29 11.21
CA ASN A 341 2.46 12.19 11.04
C ASN A 341 3.83 11.51 11.29
N ILE A 342 3.90 10.24 11.73
CA ILE A 342 5.18 9.57 12.01
C ILE A 342 6.10 9.57 10.80
N SER A 343 5.58 9.25 9.61
CA SER A 343 6.38 9.17 8.40
C SER A 343 6.96 10.51 7.97
N GLU A 344 6.21 11.59 8.17
CA GLU A 344 6.64 12.96 7.85
C GLU A 344 7.60 13.50 8.92
N ALA A 345 7.33 13.27 10.20
CA ALA A 345 8.24 13.58 11.29
C ALA A 345 9.60 12.91 11.12
N GLN A 346 9.61 11.64 10.69
CA GLN A 346 10.83 10.92 10.40
C GLN A 346 11.57 11.49 9.17
N ALA A 347 10.86 11.95 8.16
CA ALA A 347 11.45 12.60 6.99
C ALA A 347 12.09 13.96 7.35
N ALA A 348 11.51 14.69 8.31
CA ALA A 348 12.06 15.95 8.82
C ALA A 348 13.36 15.76 9.64
N GLU A 349 13.59 14.57 10.22
CA GLU A 349 14.85 14.19 10.88
C GLU A 349 16.00 13.85 9.90
N GLY A 350 15.72 13.73 8.61
CA GLY A 350 16.69 13.36 7.58
C GLY A 350 16.44 11.99 6.95
N LYS A 351 17.42 11.51 6.17
CA LYS A 351 17.33 10.25 5.46
C LYS A 351 17.31 9.07 6.42
N ASN A 352 16.46 8.09 6.12
CA ASN A 352 16.30 6.87 6.91
C ASN A 352 16.09 5.66 5.99
N ILE A 353 16.33 4.46 6.53
CA ILE A 353 16.12 3.18 5.85
C ILE A 353 14.75 2.67 6.28
N LYS A 354 13.85 2.48 5.30
CA LYS A 354 12.46 2.11 5.54
C LYS A 354 12.21 0.65 5.18
N HIS A 355 11.60 -0.07 6.11
CA HIS A 355 11.10 -1.42 5.88
C HIS A 355 9.58 -1.41 6.11
N ASP A 356 8.86 -1.89 5.11
CA ASP A 356 7.43 -2.15 5.13
C ASP A 356 7.28 -3.66 5.06
N ILE A 357 7.16 -4.29 6.23
CA ILE A 357 7.24 -5.75 6.37
C ILE A 357 6.00 -6.29 7.07
N SER A 358 5.72 -7.56 6.86
CA SER A 358 4.75 -8.25 7.71
C SER A 358 5.34 -9.55 8.27
N VAL A 359 4.94 -9.87 9.50
CA VAL A 359 5.24 -11.14 10.16
C VAL A 359 3.94 -11.69 10.78
N PRO A 360 3.84 -12.99 11.07
CA PRO A 360 2.70 -13.50 11.83
C PRO A 360 2.49 -12.66 13.09
N ILE A 361 1.25 -12.26 13.37
CA ILE A 361 0.92 -11.35 14.48
C ILE A 361 1.54 -11.84 15.80
N SER A 362 1.45 -13.13 16.07
CA SER A 362 2.00 -13.75 17.28
C SER A 362 3.52 -13.63 17.41
N SER A 363 4.25 -13.41 16.31
CA SER A 363 5.71 -13.29 16.30
C SER A 363 6.22 -11.86 16.49
N ILE A 364 5.34 -10.85 16.44
CA ILE A 364 5.75 -9.42 16.41
C ILE A 364 6.61 -9.07 17.63
N GLY A 365 6.22 -9.50 18.83
CA GLY A 365 6.95 -9.18 20.05
C GLY A 365 8.39 -9.68 20.04
N ASP A 366 8.59 -10.95 19.68
CA ASP A 366 9.90 -11.59 19.60
C ASP A 366 10.71 -11.04 18.42
N PHE A 367 10.07 -10.81 17.27
CA PHE A 367 10.70 -10.20 16.10
C PHE A 367 11.29 -8.84 16.42
N VAL A 368 10.52 -7.94 17.04
CA VAL A 368 10.98 -6.60 17.41
C VAL A 368 12.15 -6.68 18.38
N ALA A 369 12.01 -7.46 19.46
CA ALA A 369 13.07 -7.59 20.47
C ALA A 369 14.38 -8.15 19.91
N ALA A 370 14.32 -9.21 19.09
CA ALA A 370 15.49 -9.84 18.49
C ALA A 370 16.17 -8.94 17.45
N THR A 371 15.36 -8.26 16.62
CA THR A 371 15.88 -7.38 15.55
C THR A 371 16.50 -6.12 16.13
N ASP A 372 15.89 -5.50 17.14
CA ASP A 372 16.44 -4.36 17.87
C ASP A 372 17.82 -4.71 18.48
N ALA A 373 17.92 -5.87 19.15
CA ALA A 373 19.15 -6.33 19.75
C ALA A 373 20.25 -6.62 18.69
N ALA A 374 19.89 -7.18 17.54
CA ALA A 374 20.82 -7.45 16.46
C ALA A 374 21.33 -6.16 15.80
N LEU A 375 20.43 -5.19 15.52
CA LEU A 375 20.79 -3.88 14.98
C LEU A 375 21.68 -3.09 15.94
N ALA A 376 21.33 -3.03 17.23
CA ALA A 376 22.12 -2.33 18.24
C ALA A 376 23.54 -2.89 18.38
N ARG A 377 23.71 -4.20 18.21
CA ARG A 377 25.01 -4.87 18.25
C ARG A 377 25.85 -4.62 17.00
N GLN A 378 25.24 -4.70 15.81
CA GLN A 378 25.95 -4.63 14.53
C GLN A 378 26.14 -3.18 14.06
N PHE A 379 25.20 -2.30 14.38
CA PHE A 379 25.18 -0.88 13.99
C PHE A 379 24.96 0.00 15.23
N PRO A 380 25.97 0.18 16.11
CA PRO A 380 25.81 0.90 17.37
C PRO A 380 25.29 2.32 17.17
N GLY A 381 24.27 2.69 17.95
CA GLY A 381 23.69 4.04 17.97
C GLY A 381 22.60 4.30 16.92
N VAL A 382 22.25 3.36 16.05
CA VAL A 382 21.09 3.48 15.18
C VAL A 382 19.81 3.56 16.03
N ARG A 383 18.80 4.28 15.51
CA ARG A 383 17.56 4.53 16.22
C ARG A 383 16.40 3.84 15.47
N MET A 384 15.78 2.85 16.10
CA MET A 384 14.65 2.15 15.56
C MET A 384 13.38 3.00 15.71
N VAL A 385 12.66 3.20 14.61
CA VAL A 385 11.36 3.89 14.55
C VAL A 385 10.34 2.87 14.10
N VAL A 386 9.73 2.19 15.08
CA VAL A 386 8.84 1.05 14.86
C VAL A 386 7.40 1.45 15.10
N PHE A 387 6.56 1.26 14.11
CA PHE A 387 5.12 1.49 14.18
C PHE A 387 4.41 0.65 13.11
N GLY A 388 3.11 0.49 13.20
CA GLY A 388 2.37 -0.23 12.16
C GLY A 388 1.03 -0.79 12.62
N HIS A 389 0.40 -1.50 11.69
CA HIS A 389 -0.90 -2.13 11.83
C HIS A 389 -0.73 -3.48 12.55
N LEU A 390 -0.63 -3.44 13.90
CA LEU A 390 -0.38 -4.67 14.68
C LEU A 390 -1.47 -5.73 14.46
N GLY A 391 -2.70 -5.27 14.21
CA GLY A 391 -3.85 -6.14 14.02
C GLY A 391 -3.80 -7.04 12.78
N ASP A 392 -2.98 -6.72 11.78
CA ASP A 392 -2.80 -7.51 10.55
C ASP A 392 -1.36 -7.99 10.33
N GLY A 393 -0.46 -7.65 11.24
CA GLY A 393 0.93 -8.11 11.19
C GLY A 393 1.89 -7.19 10.42
N ASN A 394 1.44 -6.07 9.87
CA ASN A 394 2.28 -5.11 9.16
C ASN A 394 3.02 -4.19 10.12
N LEU A 395 4.33 -4.09 9.93
CA LEU A 395 5.21 -3.17 10.64
C LEU A 395 6.00 -2.29 9.67
N HIS A 396 5.99 -1.00 9.92
CA HIS A 396 6.98 -0.06 9.41
C HIS A 396 8.17 -0.08 10.37
N TYR A 397 9.13 -0.98 10.11
CA TYR A 397 10.32 -1.15 10.93
C TYR A 397 11.45 -0.30 10.35
N ASN A 398 11.45 1.00 10.65
CA ASN A 398 12.38 1.94 10.07
C ASN A 398 13.61 2.15 10.94
N VAL A 399 14.77 2.37 10.31
CA VAL A 399 16.03 2.63 10.98
C VAL A 399 16.52 4.03 10.60
N SER A 400 16.75 4.85 11.62
CA SER A 400 17.31 6.19 11.49
C SER A 400 18.79 6.21 11.93
N PRO A 401 19.62 7.14 11.41
CA PRO A 401 21.03 7.22 11.75
C PRO A 401 21.25 7.53 13.23
N PRO A 402 22.42 7.18 13.77
CA PRO A 402 22.90 7.74 15.03
C PRO A 402 22.90 9.27 14.98
N LEU A 403 22.66 9.92 16.13
CA LEU A 403 22.72 11.37 16.22
C LEU A 403 24.10 11.90 15.78
N GLY A 404 24.10 12.87 14.85
CA GLY A 404 25.34 13.47 14.33
C GLY A 404 26.06 12.69 13.24
N MET A 405 25.56 11.50 12.85
CA MET A 405 26.14 10.76 11.72
C MET A 405 25.75 11.42 10.39
N ASN A 406 26.70 11.48 9.46
CA ASN A 406 26.45 11.94 8.10
C ASN A 406 25.49 10.99 7.35
N GLU A 407 24.54 11.57 6.62
CA GLU A 407 23.50 10.80 5.90
C GLU A 407 24.07 9.84 4.86
N ASP A 408 25.07 10.26 4.08
CA ASP A 408 25.64 9.40 3.04
C ASP A 408 26.42 8.21 3.65
N THR A 409 27.10 8.44 4.79
CA THR A 409 27.74 7.37 5.57
C THR A 409 26.70 6.37 6.08
N PHE A 410 25.56 6.84 6.56
CA PHE A 410 24.49 5.98 7.02
C PHE A 410 23.85 5.19 5.85
N LEU A 411 23.59 5.86 4.73
CA LEU A 411 23.00 5.19 3.57
C LEU A 411 23.94 4.16 2.91
N ALA A 412 25.26 4.30 3.09
CA ALA A 412 26.20 3.26 2.66
C ALA A 412 26.02 1.93 3.42
N MET A 413 25.37 1.94 4.60
CA MET A 413 25.04 0.73 5.37
C MET A 413 23.67 0.14 4.99
N GLN A 414 22.94 0.74 4.03
CA GLN A 414 21.53 0.38 3.73
C GLN A 414 21.38 -1.10 3.38
N ASP A 415 22.26 -1.64 2.54
CA ASP A 415 22.15 -3.02 2.07
C ASP A 415 22.37 -4.03 3.22
N ASP A 416 23.30 -3.74 4.13
CA ASP A 416 23.56 -4.58 5.30
C ASP A 416 22.42 -4.51 6.31
N ILE A 417 21.86 -3.32 6.55
CA ILE A 417 20.71 -3.13 7.43
C ILE A 417 19.46 -3.80 6.82
N ASN A 418 19.22 -3.63 5.51
CA ASN A 418 18.15 -4.33 4.81
C ASN A 418 18.30 -5.85 4.93
N ALA A 419 19.51 -6.37 4.71
CA ALA A 419 19.77 -7.80 4.80
C ALA A 419 19.47 -8.34 6.22
N LEU A 420 19.91 -7.65 7.28
CA LEU A 420 19.63 -8.05 8.66
C LEU A 420 18.13 -8.09 8.95
N VAL A 421 17.41 -7.01 8.61
CA VAL A 421 15.96 -6.93 8.87
C VAL A 421 15.19 -7.95 8.03
N HIS A 422 15.48 -8.08 6.73
CA HIS A 422 14.76 -9.00 5.86
C HIS A 422 15.09 -10.47 6.15
N ASP A 423 16.32 -10.80 6.59
CA ASP A 423 16.68 -12.15 7.05
C ASP A 423 15.88 -12.51 8.32
N ALA A 424 15.71 -11.54 9.25
CA ALA A 424 14.86 -11.74 10.42
C ALA A 424 13.38 -11.92 10.05
N VAL A 425 12.88 -11.16 9.07
CA VAL A 425 11.52 -11.32 8.53
C VAL A 425 11.34 -12.72 7.94
N ALA A 426 12.26 -13.17 7.09
CA ALA A 426 12.20 -14.51 6.48
C ALA A 426 12.25 -15.63 7.52
N ALA A 427 13.09 -15.50 8.56
CA ALA A 427 13.19 -16.45 9.67
C ALA A 427 11.87 -16.58 10.45
N ASN A 428 11.03 -15.52 10.45
CA ASN A 428 9.70 -15.50 11.04
C ASN A 428 8.58 -15.82 10.03
N SER A 429 8.90 -16.39 8.86
CA SER A 429 7.92 -16.69 7.81
C SER A 429 7.12 -15.45 7.33
N GLY A 430 7.74 -14.28 7.38
CA GLY A 430 7.14 -13.01 7.03
C GLY A 430 7.33 -12.60 5.56
N SER A 431 6.87 -11.40 5.22
CA SER A 431 7.02 -10.78 3.91
C SER A 431 7.84 -9.49 4.00
N ILE A 432 8.75 -9.30 3.04
CA ILE A 432 9.59 -8.10 2.93
C ILE A 432 8.86 -6.90 2.31
N SER A 433 7.61 -7.08 1.90
CA SER A 433 6.73 -6.01 1.43
C SER A 433 5.30 -6.32 1.83
N ALA A 434 4.76 -5.57 2.78
CA ALA A 434 3.39 -5.74 3.27
C ALA A 434 2.37 -5.02 2.37
N GLU A 435 2.64 -3.75 2.02
CA GLU A 435 1.70 -2.87 1.31
C GLU A 435 2.30 -2.26 0.04
N HIS A 436 3.60 -1.89 0.05
CA HIS A 436 4.19 -1.02 -0.97
C HIS A 436 4.43 -1.70 -2.32
N GLY A 437 4.34 -3.02 -2.38
CA GLY A 437 4.72 -3.80 -3.56
C GLY A 437 6.25 -3.93 -3.72
N ILE A 438 6.64 -4.50 -4.84
CA ILE A 438 8.04 -4.79 -5.18
C ILE A 438 8.63 -3.71 -6.08
N GLY A 439 7.92 -3.33 -7.13
CA GLY A 439 8.36 -2.35 -8.12
C GLY A 439 9.72 -2.66 -8.71
N VAL A 440 10.55 -1.61 -8.82
CA VAL A 440 11.99 -1.70 -9.14
C VAL A 440 12.80 -1.93 -7.88
N LEU A 441 12.40 -1.26 -6.78
CA LEU A 441 13.19 -1.12 -5.56
C LEU A 441 13.55 -2.46 -4.91
N ARG A 442 12.58 -3.40 -4.83
CA ARG A 442 12.72 -4.65 -4.07
C ARG A 442 12.84 -5.90 -4.94
N ARG A 443 13.00 -5.73 -6.25
CA ARG A 443 13.05 -6.85 -7.20
C ARG A 443 14.16 -7.85 -6.89
N ASN A 444 15.37 -7.37 -6.66
CA ASN A 444 16.52 -8.23 -6.34
C ASN A 444 16.39 -8.90 -4.97
N GLU A 445 15.81 -8.19 -4.00
CA GLU A 445 15.52 -8.73 -2.67
C GLU A 445 14.45 -9.83 -2.76
N MET A 446 13.39 -9.63 -3.53
CA MET A 446 12.37 -10.66 -3.75
C MET A 446 12.98 -11.96 -4.29
N LEU A 447 13.93 -11.88 -5.24
CA LEU A 447 14.61 -13.05 -5.78
C LEU A 447 15.42 -13.82 -4.72
N ARG A 448 15.88 -13.14 -3.64
CA ARG A 448 16.59 -13.77 -2.52
C ARG A 448 15.67 -14.56 -1.60
N TYR A 449 14.44 -14.04 -1.34
CA TYR A 449 13.55 -14.60 -0.32
C TYR A 449 12.43 -15.50 -0.87
N LYS A 450 12.12 -15.42 -2.17
CA LYS A 450 11.15 -16.31 -2.81
C LYS A 450 11.78 -17.65 -3.20
N SER A 451 11.05 -18.73 -2.96
CA SER A 451 11.50 -20.06 -3.36
C SER A 451 11.64 -20.20 -4.88
N PRO A 452 12.50 -21.10 -5.38
CA PRO A 452 12.60 -21.35 -6.82
C PRO A 452 11.27 -21.75 -7.48
N VAL A 453 10.41 -22.48 -6.74
CA VAL A 453 9.08 -22.87 -7.23
C VAL A 453 8.16 -21.67 -7.38
N GLU A 454 8.09 -20.77 -6.40
CA GLU A 454 7.31 -19.54 -6.49
C GLU A 454 7.77 -18.67 -7.68
N LEU A 455 9.09 -18.50 -7.83
CA LEU A 455 9.65 -17.73 -8.95
C LEU A 455 9.34 -18.36 -10.31
N ALA A 456 9.37 -19.70 -10.41
CA ALA A 456 9.01 -20.40 -11.63
C ALA A 456 7.52 -20.20 -11.98
N LEU A 457 6.63 -20.31 -11.00
CA LEU A 457 5.18 -20.07 -11.17
C LEU A 457 4.90 -18.62 -11.58
N MET A 458 5.53 -17.65 -10.93
CA MET A 458 5.38 -16.24 -11.29
C MET A 458 5.84 -15.96 -12.74
N ARG A 459 6.95 -16.54 -13.18
CA ARG A 459 7.43 -16.42 -14.56
C ARG A 459 6.45 -17.06 -15.54
N THR A 460 5.94 -18.25 -15.24
CA THR A 460 4.94 -18.94 -16.06
C THR A 460 3.68 -18.08 -16.24
N ILE A 461 3.18 -17.47 -15.17
CA ILE A 461 2.04 -16.55 -15.24
C ILE A 461 2.39 -15.32 -16.09
N LYS A 462 3.55 -14.70 -15.88
CA LYS A 462 4.00 -13.55 -16.65
C LYS A 462 4.08 -13.88 -18.14
N ASP A 463 4.72 -14.98 -18.49
CA ASP A 463 4.90 -15.40 -19.89
C ASP A 463 3.56 -15.74 -20.56
N ALA A 464 2.62 -16.32 -19.85
CA ALA A 464 1.28 -16.63 -20.36
C ALA A 464 0.43 -15.38 -20.61
N PHE A 465 0.49 -14.39 -19.73
CA PHE A 465 -0.32 -13.16 -19.81
C PHE A 465 0.32 -12.09 -20.69
N ASP A 466 1.64 -11.97 -20.68
CA ASP A 466 2.41 -10.99 -21.45
C ASP A 466 3.58 -11.64 -22.19
N PRO A 467 3.29 -12.46 -23.22
CA PRO A 467 4.32 -13.22 -23.94
C PRO A 467 5.32 -12.34 -24.71
N LEU A 468 5.00 -11.07 -24.94
CA LEU A 468 5.88 -10.11 -25.62
C LEU A 468 6.73 -9.28 -24.63
N GLY A 469 6.46 -9.36 -23.33
CA GLY A 469 7.16 -8.64 -22.29
C GLY A 469 6.99 -7.12 -22.38
N ILE A 470 5.85 -6.63 -22.87
CA ILE A 470 5.59 -5.20 -23.03
C ILE A 470 5.01 -4.54 -21.79
N MET A 471 4.34 -5.32 -20.93
CA MET A 471 3.60 -4.79 -19.77
C MET A 471 4.53 -4.50 -18.62
N ASN A 472 4.70 -3.22 -18.30
CA ASN A 472 5.49 -2.68 -17.19
C ASN A 472 6.85 -3.40 -16.98
N PRO A 473 7.72 -3.47 -18.02
CA PRO A 473 8.93 -4.25 -17.95
C PRO A 473 9.90 -3.74 -16.89
N GLY A 474 10.69 -4.66 -16.32
CA GLY A 474 11.67 -4.34 -15.27
C GLY A 474 11.06 -4.14 -13.87
N LYS A 475 9.75 -4.37 -13.70
CA LYS A 475 9.05 -4.34 -12.43
C LYS A 475 8.70 -5.77 -11.97
N LEU A 476 8.52 -5.94 -10.66
CA LEU A 476 8.15 -7.22 -10.05
C LEU A 476 9.12 -8.33 -10.46
N ILE A 477 8.80 -9.14 -11.45
CA ILE A 477 9.58 -10.30 -11.91
C ILE A 477 10.19 -10.11 -13.31
N GLY A 478 10.03 -8.96 -13.90
CA GLY A 478 10.45 -8.67 -15.29
C GLY A 478 11.96 -8.60 -15.54
#